data_ee39ba6a6b38654802e21503725e0436
#
_entry.id   ee39ba6a6b38654802e21503725e0436
#
_cell.length_a   1.000
_cell.length_b   1.000
_cell.length_c   1.000
_cell.angle_alpha   90.00
_cell.angle_beta   90.00
_cell.angle_gamma   90.00
#
_symmetry.space_group_name_H-M   'P 1'
#
loop_
_entity.id
_entity.type
_entity.pdbx_description
1 polymer ?
#
loop_
_entity_poly.entity_id
_entity_poly.type
_entity_poly.pdbx_seq_one_letter_code
_entity_poly.pdbx_strand_id
1 'polypeptide(L)'
;MGKVLAIIVACLLPGSAVASGLDGAHLGLAWGAPFVGLLLSIAVGQAAFPHQWERHFGKVTLAWIVVTLVPLALDQGAGAATVLTLHLLALDYLPFLVTIYTLYVIAGGIHVRTRMSGHPAENTILLLLGTLAAGFMGTPGATLLFLPVVLTSNGWRRHKVHTLVFLVFLVANMGGGLTPLGPPLLMGYLKGVDFAWTVRAMALPTAVGSVVLLGLYWLLDMLVLFPHEDVAARAAHREEHTALRLEGTFNILLLVLVILVLLFGTWDTQAELELGVLTLPLSDTARMAAMVGLAQLSLWCTPQRIRTANRFGWGPMREVAILFAGIFITMLPPLAMLHAGTQGAMGGLIRLVSDPSGMPVNWIYFVITGLLSGFLDNAPTFLVFFNVAGGDARSLMGPQAETLTAISAGAAFWGGVTYIGNAPNFMVRSIAEERGIKMPSFFAFMLWSVAVLLPVFALLAVCFFAAPGGLLAALAAPPVVAWAYSRRLR
;
A
#
# COMPACT_ATOMS: atom_id res chain seq x y z
N MET A 1 -0.45 -28.19 13.13
CA MET A 1 -1.63 -28.22 13.98
C MET A 1 -1.27 -28.21 15.47
N GLY A 2 -0.40 -29.08 16.02
CA GLY A 2 -0.10 -29.11 17.46
C GLY A 2 0.49 -27.84 18.07
N LYS A 3 1.32 -27.07 17.34
CA LYS A 3 1.90 -25.81 17.85
C LYS A 3 0.90 -24.63 17.86
N VAL A 4 -0.06 -24.63 16.92
CA VAL A 4 -1.14 -23.65 16.89
C VAL A 4 -2.14 -23.92 18.03
N LEU A 5 -2.42 -25.20 18.31
CA LEU A 5 -3.26 -25.59 19.43
C LEU A 5 -2.62 -25.24 20.80
N ALA A 6 -1.29 -25.36 20.91
CA ALA A 6 -0.56 -24.98 22.13
C ALA A 6 -0.60 -23.46 22.39
N ILE A 7 -0.58 -22.63 21.33
CA ILE A 7 -0.75 -21.17 21.45
C ILE A 7 -2.19 -20.83 21.87
N ILE A 8 -3.19 -21.51 21.28
CA ILE A 8 -4.62 -21.34 21.66
C ILE A 8 -4.86 -21.75 23.12
N VAL A 9 -4.24 -22.84 23.56
CA VAL A 9 -4.35 -23.31 24.96
C VAL A 9 -3.63 -22.36 25.92
N ALA A 10 -2.50 -21.77 25.54
CA ALA A 10 -1.84 -20.73 26.34
C ALA A 10 -2.69 -19.43 26.50
N CYS A 11 -3.54 -19.13 25.50
CA CYS A 11 -4.49 -18.02 25.56
C CYS A 11 -5.67 -18.25 26.53
N LEU A 12 -5.93 -19.51 26.93
CA LEU A 12 -7.04 -19.87 27.81
C LEU A 12 -6.67 -19.88 29.29
N LEU A 13 -5.43 -19.55 29.66
CA LEU A 13 -5.05 -19.45 31.07
C LEU A 13 -5.55 -18.10 31.65
N PRO A 14 -6.26 -18.10 32.80
CA PRO A 14 -6.72 -16.88 33.44
C PRO A 14 -5.51 -16.12 34.00
N GLY A 15 -5.02 -15.16 33.23
CA GLY A 15 -4.03 -14.19 33.70
C GLY A 15 -4.72 -12.86 33.93
N SER A 16 -4.93 -12.48 35.18
CA SER A 16 -5.26 -11.11 35.56
C SER A 16 -4.08 -10.19 35.28
N ALA A 17 -3.71 -10.03 33.99
CA ALA A 17 -2.80 -9.01 33.54
C ALA A 17 -3.64 -7.82 33.08
N VAL A 18 -3.76 -6.84 33.97
CA VAL A 18 -4.21 -5.50 33.62
C VAL A 18 -3.48 -5.07 32.35
N ALA A 19 -4.22 -4.76 31.28
CA ALA A 19 -3.70 -4.17 30.06
C ALA A 19 -3.28 -2.72 30.35
N SER A 20 -2.22 -2.53 31.15
CA SER A 20 -1.45 -1.30 31.16
C SER A 20 -0.67 -1.28 29.85
N GLY A 21 -1.06 -0.39 28.92
CA GLY A 21 -0.33 -0.20 27.68
C GLY A 21 1.16 0.01 27.98
N LEU A 22 2.01 -0.39 27.05
CA LEU A 22 3.47 -0.19 27.15
C LEU A 22 3.77 1.29 27.41
N ASP A 23 4.43 1.62 28.53
CA ASP A 23 4.81 3.00 28.85
C ASP A 23 5.97 3.44 27.97
N GLY A 24 5.66 4.20 26.92
CA GLY A 24 6.64 4.69 25.97
C GLY A 24 7.56 5.81 26.49
N ALA A 25 7.23 6.43 27.63
CA ALA A 25 8.03 7.54 28.17
C ALA A 25 9.43 7.06 28.65
N HIS A 26 9.53 5.82 29.08
CA HIS A 26 10.77 5.21 29.55
C HIS A 26 11.57 4.49 28.43
N LEU A 27 10.97 4.33 27.24
CA LEU A 27 11.65 3.64 26.13
C LEU A 27 12.61 4.58 25.40
N GLY A 28 13.90 4.19 25.34
CA GLY A 28 14.89 4.90 24.53
C GLY A 28 14.79 4.56 23.04
N LEU A 29 15.39 5.39 22.16
CA LEU A 29 15.38 5.20 20.69
C LEU A 29 15.87 3.81 20.23
N ALA A 30 16.72 3.14 21.01
CA ALA A 30 17.20 1.79 20.71
C ALA A 30 16.08 0.77 20.54
N TRP A 31 14.94 0.95 21.22
CA TRP A 31 13.76 0.11 21.07
C TRP A 31 13.09 0.22 19.69
N GLY A 32 13.36 1.27 18.95
CA GLY A 32 12.93 1.41 17.55
C GLY A 32 13.82 0.68 16.54
N ALA A 33 15.02 0.25 16.95
CA ALA A 33 16.00 -0.34 16.05
C ALA A 33 15.49 -1.65 15.36
N PRO A 34 14.78 -2.56 16.04
CA PRO A 34 14.23 -3.76 15.35
C PRO A 34 13.24 -3.43 14.25
N PHE A 35 12.38 -2.43 14.45
CA PHE A 35 11.44 -1.97 13.43
C PHE A 35 12.16 -1.40 12.21
N VAL A 36 13.07 -0.46 12.43
CA VAL A 36 13.91 0.13 11.36
C VAL A 36 14.75 -0.96 10.68
N GLY A 37 15.34 -1.87 11.44
CA GLY A 37 16.15 -2.97 10.94
C GLY A 37 15.35 -3.94 10.05
N LEU A 38 14.11 -4.28 10.41
CA LEU A 38 13.22 -5.08 9.57
C LEU A 38 12.91 -4.34 8.26
N LEU A 39 12.50 -3.08 8.33
CA LEU A 39 12.16 -2.28 7.15
C LEU A 39 13.36 -2.11 6.21
N LEU A 40 14.55 -1.83 6.74
CA LEU A 40 15.78 -1.80 5.96
C LEU A 40 16.14 -3.16 5.37
N SER A 41 15.89 -4.26 6.09
CA SER A 41 16.10 -5.61 5.58
C SER A 41 15.19 -5.92 4.40
N ILE A 42 13.92 -5.49 4.45
CA ILE A 42 12.97 -5.60 3.34
C ILE A 42 13.49 -4.80 2.14
N ALA A 43 13.80 -3.52 2.35
CA ALA A 43 14.23 -2.61 1.32
C ALA A 43 15.53 -3.09 0.62
N VAL A 44 16.56 -3.39 1.39
CA VAL A 44 17.86 -3.85 0.86
C VAL A 44 17.74 -5.26 0.27
N GLY A 45 16.99 -6.16 0.93
CA GLY A 45 16.78 -7.52 0.47
C GLY A 45 16.14 -7.58 -0.91
N GLN A 46 15.04 -6.87 -1.12
CA GLN A 46 14.35 -6.80 -2.41
C GLN A 46 15.17 -6.08 -3.48
N ALA A 47 15.88 -5.01 -3.12
CA ALA A 47 16.62 -4.20 -4.09
C ALA A 47 17.95 -4.84 -4.52
N ALA A 48 18.74 -5.36 -3.56
CA ALA A 48 20.10 -5.82 -3.80
C ALA A 48 20.23 -7.35 -3.93
N PHE A 49 19.36 -8.10 -3.26
CA PHE A 49 19.46 -9.57 -3.16
C PHE A 49 18.12 -10.28 -3.40
N PRO A 50 17.35 -10.03 -4.50
CA PRO A 50 15.99 -10.49 -4.66
C PRO A 50 15.83 -12.02 -4.49
N HIS A 51 16.67 -12.84 -5.14
CA HIS A 51 16.62 -14.31 -5.04
C HIS A 51 16.91 -14.85 -3.62
N GLN A 52 17.84 -14.20 -2.90
CA GLN A 52 18.14 -14.57 -1.52
C GLN A 52 17.00 -14.13 -0.59
N TRP A 53 16.43 -12.95 -0.87
CA TRP A 53 15.29 -12.42 -0.14
C TRP A 53 14.08 -13.36 -0.22
N GLU A 54 13.65 -13.73 -1.42
CA GLU A 54 12.54 -14.67 -1.63
C GLU A 54 12.69 -15.98 -0.85
N ARG A 55 13.93 -16.45 -0.70
CA ARG A 55 14.23 -17.70 0.03
C ARG A 55 14.30 -17.52 1.55
N HIS A 56 14.65 -16.33 2.04
CA HIS A 56 15.01 -16.14 3.45
C HIS A 56 14.19 -15.08 4.19
N PHE A 57 13.30 -14.32 3.51
CA PHE A 57 12.55 -13.23 4.14
C PHE A 57 11.85 -13.66 5.44
N GLY A 58 11.26 -14.86 5.49
CA GLY A 58 10.59 -15.35 6.69
C GLY A 58 11.55 -15.58 7.88
N LYS A 59 12.81 -15.99 7.62
CA LYS A 59 13.83 -16.15 8.67
C LYS A 59 14.32 -14.80 9.18
N VAL A 60 14.50 -13.84 8.28
CA VAL A 60 14.91 -12.46 8.63
C VAL A 60 13.81 -11.80 9.46
N THR A 61 12.56 -11.92 9.03
CA THR A 61 11.40 -11.42 9.79
C THR A 61 11.32 -12.03 11.18
N LEU A 62 11.46 -13.36 11.28
CA LEU A 62 11.45 -14.05 12.57
C LEU A 62 12.59 -13.58 13.48
N ALA A 63 13.79 -13.36 12.93
CA ALA A 63 14.92 -12.85 13.72
C ALA A 63 14.60 -11.47 14.34
N TRP A 64 14.02 -10.54 13.56
CA TRP A 64 13.62 -9.23 14.08
C TRP A 64 12.46 -9.30 15.09
N ILE A 65 11.50 -10.22 14.89
CA ILE A 65 10.47 -10.51 15.90
C ILE A 65 11.10 -10.94 17.22
N VAL A 66 12.05 -11.87 17.18
CA VAL A 66 12.74 -12.36 18.38
C VAL A 66 13.54 -11.24 19.06
N VAL A 67 14.26 -10.43 18.28
CA VAL A 67 15.03 -9.27 18.77
C VAL A 67 14.10 -8.21 19.42
N THR A 68 12.82 -8.16 19.06
CA THR A 68 11.83 -7.28 19.69
C THR A 68 11.24 -7.93 20.94
N LEU A 69 10.75 -9.16 20.81
CA LEU A 69 9.95 -9.79 21.89
C LEU A 69 10.80 -10.25 23.07
N VAL A 70 12.05 -10.65 22.87
CA VAL A 70 12.90 -11.11 23.98
C VAL A 70 13.23 -9.94 24.92
N PRO A 71 13.73 -8.79 24.49
CA PRO A 71 13.91 -7.64 25.38
C PRO A 71 12.59 -7.17 26.01
N LEU A 72 11.49 -7.15 25.24
CA LEU A 72 10.19 -6.75 25.76
C LEU A 72 9.70 -7.69 26.89
N ALA A 73 9.92 -8.99 26.74
CA ALA A 73 9.57 -9.97 27.78
C ALA A 73 10.48 -9.87 29.01
N LEU A 74 11.73 -9.48 28.84
CA LEU A 74 12.66 -9.25 29.95
C LEU A 74 12.35 -7.96 30.71
N ASP A 75 11.87 -6.93 30.02
CA ASP A 75 11.55 -5.61 30.60
C ASP A 75 10.16 -5.61 31.28
N GLN A 76 9.12 -6.08 30.58
CA GLN A 76 7.72 -6.02 31.01
C GLN A 76 7.21 -7.34 31.66
N GLY A 77 8.01 -8.40 31.59
CA GLY A 77 7.60 -9.75 31.93
C GLY A 77 6.96 -10.51 30.77
N ALA A 78 7.20 -11.82 30.71
CA ALA A 78 6.76 -12.68 29.61
C ALA A 78 5.23 -12.68 29.43
N GLY A 79 4.46 -12.62 30.51
CA GLY A 79 2.99 -12.56 30.47
C GLY A 79 2.47 -11.30 29.81
N ALA A 80 2.95 -10.12 30.21
CA ALA A 80 2.55 -8.83 29.62
C ALA A 80 2.95 -8.74 28.14
N ALA A 81 4.17 -9.11 27.79
CA ALA A 81 4.64 -9.13 26.39
C ALA A 81 3.77 -10.06 25.52
N THR A 82 3.36 -11.22 26.04
CA THR A 82 2.47 -12.15 25.32
C THR A 82 1.09 -11.52 25.10
N VAL A 83 0.47 -10.95 26.13
CA VAL A 83 -0.85 -10.30 26.04
C VAL A 83 -0.80 -9.14 25.04
N LEU A 84 0.18 -8.26 25.13
CA LEU A 84 0.36 -7.15 24.17
C LEU A 84 0.47 -7.65 22.73
N THR A 85 1.28 -8.69 22.52
CA THR A 85 1.47 -9.27 21.18
C THR A 85 0.19 -9.91 20.66
N LEU A 86 -0.55 -10.63 21.48
CA LEU A 86 -1.82 -11.27 21.11
C LEU A 86 -2.90 -10.23 20.78
N HIS A 87 -3.02 -9.15 21.57
CA HIS A 87 -3.95 -8.06 21.28
C HIS A 87 -3.63 -7.39 19.94
N LEU A 88 -2.35 -7.06 19.69
CA LEU A 88 -1.92 -6.49 18.43
C LEU A 88 -2.25 -7.40 17.24
N LEU A 89 -1.95 -8.70 17.37
CA LEU A 89 -2.20 -9.66 16.28
C LEU A 89 -3.69 -9.88 16.03
N ALA A 90 -4.50 -9.89 17.09
CA ALA A 90 -5.94 -10.14 16.97
C ALA A 90 -6.73 -8.91 16.51
N LEU A 91 -6.39 -7.71 17.01
CA LEU A 91 -7.18 -6.50 16.78
C LEU A 91 -6.68 -5.65 15.62
N ASP A 92 -5.40 -5.71 15.29
CA ASP A 92 -4.81 -4.88 14.23
C ASP A 92 -4.37 -5.73 13.02
N TYR A 93 -3.52 -6.73 13.23
CA TYR A 93 -2.94 -7.52 12.14
C TYR A 93 -3.96 -8.44 11.45
N LEU A 94 -4.77 -9.18 12.21
CA LEU A 94 -5.72 -10.14 11.62
C LEU A 94 -6.81 -9.48 10.77
N PRO A 95 -7.48 -8.38 11.21
CA PRO A 95 -8.42 -7.65 10.37
C PRO A 95 -7.80 -7.11 9.08
N PHE A 96 -6.58 -6.59 9.16
CA PHE A 96 -5.82 -6.15 7.98
C PHE A 96 -5.55 -7.32 7.03
N LEU A 97 -5.01 -8.43 7.54
CA LEU A 97 -4.68 -9.59 6.73
C LEU A 97 -5.91 -10.20 6.06
N VAL A 98 -7.03 -10.32 6.79
CA VAL A 98 -8.30 -10.84 6.27
C VAL A 98 -8.82 -9.95 5.14
N THR A 99 -8.74 -8.64 5.30
CA THR A 99 -9.21 -7.70 4.26
C THR A 99 -8.37 -7.81 3.00
N ILE A 100 -7.03 -7.75 3.13
CA ILE A 100 -6.12 -7.88 1.97
C ILE A 100 -6.28 -9.26 1.29
N TYR A 101 -6.37 -10.33 2.08
CA TYR A 101 -6.64 -11.68 1.58
C TYR A 101 -7.93 -11.74 0.74
N THR A 102 -9.02 -11.18 1.26
CA THR A 102 -10.32 -11.19 0.59
C THR A 102 -10.27 -10.44 -0.73
N LEU A 103 -9.71 -9.22 -0.72
CA LEU A 103 -9.55 -8.42 -1.94
C LEU A 103 -8.65 -9.13 -2.96
N TYR A 104 -7.54 -9.72 -2.52
CA TYR A 104 -6.61 -10.45 -3.38
C TYR A 104 -7.26 -11.66 -4.05
N VAL A 105 -8.00 -12.48 -3.28
CA VAL A 105 -8.68 -13.67 -3.78
C VAL A 105 -9.76 -13.31 -4.80
N ILE A 106 -10.58 -12.30 -4.50
CA ILE A 106 -11.69 -11.87 -5.37
C ILE A 106 -11.13 -11.21 -6.64
N ALA A 107 -10.16 -10.31 -6.52
CA ALA A 107 -9.51 -9.68 -7.68
C ALA A 107 -8.84 -10.70 -8.60
N GLY A 108 -8.20 -11.73 -8.03
CA GLY A 108 -7.61 -12.84 -8.80
C GLY A 108 -8.63 -13.69 -9.56
N GLY A 109 -9.93 -13.56 -9.25
CA GLY A 109 -11.05 -14.19 -9.96
C GLY A 109 -11.62 -13.38 -11.12
N ILE A 110 -11.13 -12.16 -11.38
CA ILE A 110 -11.56 -11.30 -12.48
C ILE A 110 -10.48 -11.32 -13.56
N HIS A 111 -10.85 -11.58 -14.82
CA HIS A 111 -9.91 -11.57 -15.94
C HIS A 111 -10.41 -10.69 -17.07
N VAL A 112 -9.55 -9.77 -17.52
CA VAL A 112 -9.81 -8.93 -18.68
C VAL A 112 -9.08 -9.53 -19.87
N ARG A 113 -9.84 -10.04 -20.81
CA ARG A 113 -9.33 -10.54 -22.08
C ARG A 113 -9.58 -9.50 -23.17
N THR A 114 -8.52 -8.85 -23.58
CA THR A 114 -8.55 -7.91 -24.71
C THR A 114 -7.18 -7.81 -25.32
N ARG A 115 -7.13 -7.48 -26.61
CA ARG A 115 -5.91 -7.12 -27.31
C ARG A 115 -6.18 -5.78 -27.97
N MET A 116 -5.70 -4.72 -27.34
CA MET A 116 -5.85 -3.36 -27.83
C MET A 116 -4.67 -2.99 -28.75
N SER A 117 -4.79 -1.92 -29.51
CA SER A 117 -3.76 -1.53 -30.49
C SER A 117 -2.47 -0.99 -29.86
N GLY A 118 -2.47 -0.72 -28.57
CA GLY A 118 -1.37 -0.05 -27.88
C GLY A 118 -1.19 1.42 -28.28
N HIS A 119 -2.25 2.05 -28.83
CA HIS A 119 -2.26 3.48 -29.13
C HIS A 119 -2.20 4.30 -27.83
N PRO A 120 -1.53 5.48 -27.80
CA PRO A 120 -1.43 6.32 -26.61
C PRO A 120 -2.75 6.59 -25.91
N ALA A 121 -3.81 6.90 -26.66
CA ALA A 121 -5.14 7.13 -26.09
C ALA A 121 -5.72 5.88 -25.40
N GLU A 122 -5.56 4.69 -25.98
CA GLU A 122 -6.01 3.43 -25.40
C GLU A 122 -5.24 3.09 -24.15
N ASN A 123 -3.93 3.27 -24.15
CA ASN A 123 -3.09 3.07 -22.97
C ASN A 123 -3.46 4.06 -21.85
N THR A 124 -3.76 5.33 -22.20
CA THR A 124 -4.23 6.33 -21.21
C THR A 124 -5.54 5.90 -20.58
N ILE A 125 -6.49 5.38 -21.37
CA ILE A 125 -7.76 4.85 -20.87
C ILE A 125 -7.52 3.61 -19.98
N LEU A 126 -6.63 2.70 -20.38
CA LEU A 126 -6.27 1.54 -19.57
C LEU A 126 -5.68 1.95 -18.21
N LEU A 127 -4.78 2.92 -18.20
CA LEU A 127 -4.20 3.45 -16.97
C LEU A 127 -5.24 4.14 -16.10
N LEU A 128 -6.16 4.93 -16.69
CA LEU A 128 -7.29 5.54 -15.97
C LEU A 128 -8.19 4.48 -15.34
N LEU A 129 -8.63 3.50 -16.12
CA LEU A 129 -9.48 2.42 -15.62
C LEU A 129 -8.79 1.60 -14.53
N GLY A 130 -7.49 1.33 -14.70
CA GLY A 130 -6.68 0.66 -13.68
C GLY A 130 -6.56 1.47 -12.40
N THR A 131 -6.38 2.80 -12.50
CA THR A 131 -6.33 3.72 -11.37
C THR A 131 -7.64 3.74 -10.60
N LEU A 132 -8.76 3.83 -11.31
CA LEU A 132 -10.08 3.74 -10.68
C LEU A 132 -10.31 2.37 -10.03
N ALA A 133 -9.98 1.28 -10.74
CA ALA A 133 -10.11 -0.07 -10.22
C ALA A 133 -9.28 -0.29 -8.94
N ALA A 134 -8.09 0.31 -8.84
CA ALA A 134 -7.24 0.22 -7.65
C ALA A 134 -7.92 0.79 -6.39
N GLY A 135 -8.75 1.82 -6.54
CA GLY A 135 -9.58 2.35 -5.46
C GLY A 135 -10.65 1.38 -4.95
N PHE A 136 -11.07 0.39 -5.75
CA PHE A 136 -12.17 -0.52 -5.39
C PHE A 136 -11.75 -1.96 -5.12
N MET A 137 -10.60 -2.40 -5.64
CA MET A 137 -10.10 -3.77 -5.44
C MET A 137 -8.70 -3.84 -4.81
N GLY A 138 -8.20 -2.69 -4.38
CA GLY A 138 -6.84 -2.53 -3.87
C GLY A 138 -5.78 -2.51 -4.98
N THR A 139 -4.65 -1.91 -4.68
CA THR A 139 -3.55 -1.74 -5.65
C THR A 139 -2.97 -3.06 -6.16
N PRO A 140 -2.80 -4.14 -5.35
CA PRO A 140 -2.31 -5.41 -5.87
C PRO A 140 -3.29 -6.07 -6.84
N GLY A 141 -4.59 -6.04 -6.53
CA GLY A 141 -5.63 -6.62 -7.37
C GLY A 141 -5.74 -5.93 -8.73
N ALA A 142 -5.81 -4.59 -8.74
CA ALA A 142 -5.84 -3.80 -9.96
C ALA A 142 -4.58 -3.99 -10.80
N THR A 143 -3.41 -4.02 -10.18
CA THR A 143 -2.14 -4.23 -10.88
C THR A 143 -2.12 -5.60 -11.57
N LEU A 144 -2.52 -6.68 -10.87
CA LEU A 144 -2.61 -8.02 -11.46
C LEU A 144 -3.59 -8.09 -12.63
N LEU A 145 -4.69 -7.33 -12.56
CA LEU A 145 -5.71 -7.30 -13.60
C LEU A 145 -5.25 -6.53 -14.85
N PHE A 146 -4.65 -5.37 -14.68
CA PHE A 146 -4.32 -4.46 -15.80
C PHE A 146 -2.93 -4.70 -16.41
N LEU A 147 -1.95 -5.19 -15.64
CA LEU A 147 -0.60 -5.46 -16.13
C LEU A 147 -0.56 -6.43 -17.32
N PRO A 148 -1.26 -7.60 -17.31
CA PRO A 148 -1.28 -8.49 -18.48
C PRO A 148 -1.87 -7.82 -19.72
N VAL A 149 -2.91 -7.00 -19.55
CA VAL A 149 -3.55 -6.25 -20.64
C VAL A 149 -2.57 -5.25 -21.26
N VAL A 150 -1.90 -4.44 -20.43
CA VAL A 150 -0.89 -3.48 -20.89
C VAL A 150 0.26 -4.18 -21.60
N LEU A 151 0.77 -5.30 -21.06
CA LEU A 151 1.85 -6.07 -21.67
C LEU A 151 1.45 -6.67 -23.01
N THR A 152 0.23 -7.19 -23.15
CA THR A 152 -0.25 -7.80 -24.39
C THR A 152 -0.54 -6.75 -25.45
N SER A 153 -1.20 -5.65 -25.08
CA SER A 153 -1.55 -4.56 -26.02
C SER A 153 -0.31 -3.81 -26.54
N ASN A 154 0.76 -3.77 -25.76
CA ASN A 154 2.01 -3.10 -26.13
C ASN A 154 3.12 -4.08 -26.57
N GLY A 155 2.79 -5.35 -26.83
CA GLY A 155 3.78 -6.38 -27.19
C GLY A 155 4.64 -6.02 -28.39
N TRP A 156 4.05 -5.42 -29.43
CA TRP A 156 4.67 -5.01 -30.67
C TRP A 156 5.55 -3.74 -30.54
N ARG A 157 5.31 -2.90 -29.53
CA ARG A 157 5.99 -1.61 -29.36
C ARG A 157 7.44 -1.80 -28.93
N ARG A 158 8.32 -0.99 -29.52
CA ARG A 158 9.72 -0.86 -29.09
C ARG A 158 9.80 -0.10 -27.76
N HIS A 159 9.07 1.02 -27.64
CA HIS A 159 9.07 1.88 -26.48
C HIS A 159 7.81 1.60 -25.62
N LYS A 160 7.88 0.66 -24.67
CA LYS A 160 6.76 0.25 -23.81
C LYS A 160 7.06 0.38 -22.31
N VAL A 161 8.32 0.60 -21.94
CA VAL A 161 8.76 0.64 -20.53
C VAL A 161 8.10 1.79 -19.77
N HIS A 162 7.95 2.95 -20.39
CA HIS A 162 7.28 4.10 -19.78
C HIS A 162 5.83 3.80 -19.39
N THR A 163 5.08 3.02 -20.19
CA THR A 163 3.72 2.62 -19.85
C THR A 163 3.68 1.79 -18.56
N LEU A 164 4.67 0.90 -18.37
CA LEU A 164 4.81 0.11 -17.14
C LEU A 164 5.23 0.97 -15.95
N VAL A 165 6.08 1.98 -16.14
CA VAL A 165 6.45 2.95 -15.11
C VAL A 165 5.22 3.74 -14.67
N PHE A 166 4.41 4.23 -15.60
CA PHE A 166 3.19 4.97 -15.28
C PHE A 166 2.09 4.06 -14.71
N LEU A 167 2.06 2.76 -15.04
CA LEU A 167 1.21 1.80 -14.37
C LEU A 167 1.58 1.67 -12.89
N VAL A 168 2.88 1.69 -12.56
CA VAL A 168 3.33 1.74 -11.16
C VAL A 168 2.88 3.04 -10.50
N PHE A 169 3.06 4.19 -11.13
CA PHE A 169 2.70 5.49 -10.54
C PHE A 169 1.20 5.61 -10.29
N LEU A 170 0.40 5.24 -11.28
CA LEU A 170 -1.05 5.42 -11.28
C LEU A 170 -1.79 4.25 -10.59
N VAL A 171 -1.66 3.05 -11.13
CA VAL A 171 -2.48 1.89 -10.69
C VAL A 171 -1.97 1.31 -9.39
N ALA A 172 -0.64 1.13 -9.27
CA ALA A 172 -0.07 0.52 -8.09
C ALA A 172 0.02 1.47 -6.88
N ASN A 173 -0.12 2.80 -7.07
CA ASN A 173 0.01 3.77 -5.98
C ASN A 173 -1.10 4.81 -5.95
N MET A 174 -1.19 5.73 -6.91
CA MET A 174 -2.12 6.86 -6.87
C MET A 174 -3.58 6.40 -6.68
N GLY A 175 -4.02 5.36 -7.42
CA GLY A 175 -5.37 4.82 -7.33
C GLY A 175 -5.73 4.23 -5.97
N GLY A 176 -4.75 3.72 -5.22
CA GLY A 176 -4.93 3.23 -3.86
C GLY A 176 -5.24 4.33 -2.83
N GLY A 177 -5.10 5.60 -3.20
CA GLY A 177 -5.47 6.74 -2.38
C GLY A 177 -6.95 7.12 -2.44
N LEU A 178 -7.77 6.47 -3.26
CA LEU A 178 -9.16 6.88 -3.44
C LEU A 178 -10.09 6.39 -2.32
N THR A 179 -9.91 5.18 -1.84
CA THR A 179 -10.78 4.56 -0.83
C THR A 179 -9.96 3.81 0.23
N PRO A 180 -10.58 3.44 1.37
CA PRO A 180 -9.94 2.60 2.39
C PRO A 180 -9.56 1.18 1.95
N LEU A 181 -9.73 0.81 0.69
CA LEU A 181 -9.29 -0.48 0.16
C LEU A 181 -7.83 -0.47 -0.28
N GLY A 182 -7.21 0.71 -0.38
CA GLY A 182 -5.75 0.84 -0.48
C GLY A 182 -5.06 0.56 0.86
N PRO A 183 -3.92 -0.16 0.87
CA PRO A 183 -3.31 -0.63 2.12
C PRO A 183 -3.06 0.44 3.20
N PRO A 184 -2.56 1.65 2.89
CA PRO A 184 -2.37 2.68 3.93
C PRO A 184 -3.69 3.21 4.49
N LEU A 185 -4.69 3.43 3.64
CA LEU A 185 -5.99 3.96 4.08
C LEU A 185 -6.82 2.90 4.81
N LEU A 186 -6.60 1.62 4.50
CA LEU A 186 -7.16 0.50 5.25
C LEU A 186 -6.70 0.55 6.72
N MET A 187 -5.43 0.90 6.96
CA MET A 187 -4.95 1.08 8.34
C MET A 187 -5.73 2.17 9.07
N GLY A 188 -6.00 3.30 8.41
CA GLY A 188 -6.83 4.37 8.96
C GLY A 188 -8.26 3.88 9.28
N TYR A 189 -8.87 3.17 8.35
CA TYR A 189 -10.21 2.59 8.54
C TYR A 189 -10.25 1.63 9.75
N LEU A 190 -9.27 0.77 9.89
CA LEU A 190 -9.16 -0.14 11.04
C LEU A 190 -8.90 0.59 12.37
N LYS A 191 -8.36 1.80 12.33
CA LYS A 191 -8.20 2.69 13.49
C LYS A 191 -9.40 3.63 13.70
N GLY A 192 -10.51 3.41 13.02
CA GLY A 192 -11.77 4.15 13.21
C GLY A 192 -11.96 5.35 12.28
N VAL A 193 -11.12 5.52 11.25
CA VAL A 193 -11.38 6.53 10.21
C VAL A 193 -12.56 6.07 9.35
N ASP A 194 -13.56 6.93 9.22
CA ASP A 194 -14.77 6.62 8.46
C ASP A 194 -14.50 6.42 6.96
N PHE A 195 -15.16 5.42 6.36
CA PHE A 195 -14.99 5.09 4.95
C PHE A 195 -15.37 6.25 4.02
N ALA A 196 -16.54 6.84 4.27
CA ALA A 196 -17.06 7.92 3.44
C ALA A 196 -16.25 9.22 3.64
N TRP A 197 -15.72 9.46 4.86
CA TRP A 197 -14.79 10.55 5.12
C TRP A 197 -13.55 10.40 4.26
N THR A 198 -12.94 9.22 4.25
CA THR A 198 -11.73 8.93 3.46
C THR A 198 -11.96 9.22 1.98
N VAL A 199 -13.06 8.71 1.42
CA VAL A 199 -13.41 8.95 0.00
C VAL A 199 -13.56 10.46 -0.28
N ARG A 200 -14.29 11.18 0.58
CA ARG A 200 -14.51 12.64 0.41
C ARG A 200 -13.22 13.45 0.51
N ALA A 201 -12.39 13.14 1.51
CA ALA A 201 -11.13 13.86 1.74
C ALA A 201 -10.09 13.59 0.65
N MET A 202 -10.00 12.33 0.18
CA MET A 202 -8.98 11.90 -0.76
C MET A 202 -9.38 11.99 -2.24
N ALA A 203 -10.68 12.14 -2.55
CA ALA A 203 -11.16 12.16 -3.93
C ALA A 203 -10.47 13.24 -4.78
N LEU A 204 -10.42 14.48 -4.28
CA LEU A 204 -9.87 15.60 -5.05
C LEU A 204 -8.34 15.54 -5.18
N PRO A 205 -7.54 15.32 -4.12
CA PRO A 205 -6.09 15.10 -4.27
C PRO A 205 -5.74 13.95 -5.21
N THR A 206 -6.45 12.81 -5.10
CA THR A 206 -6.24 11.65 -5.98
C THR A 206 -6.61 11.96 -7.43
N ALA A 207 -7.73 12.64 -7.66
CA ALA A 207 -8.18 13.02 -9.00
C ALA A 207 -7.18 13.97 -9.67
N VAL A 208 -6.77 15.04 -8.96
CA VAL A 208 -5.80 16.03 -9.49
C VAL A 208 -4.47 15.34 -9.83
N GLY A 209 -3.91 14.56 -8.90
CA GLY A 209 -2.67 13.84 -9.13
C GLY A 209 -2.76 12.85 -10.31
N SER A 210 -3.87 12.11 -10.38
CA SER A 210 -4.12 11.16 -11.47
C SER A 210 -4.26 11.83 -12.84
N VAL A 211 -5.03 12.93 -12.91
CA VAL A 211 -5.23 13.67 -14.16
C VAL A 211 -3.91 14.27 -14.68
N VAL A 212 -3.11 14.84 -13.79
CA VAL A 212 -1.80 15.39 -14.16
C VAL A 212 -0.88 14.27 -14.66
N LEU A 213 -0.81 13.14 -13.95
CA LEU A 213 0.02 12.00 -14.36
C LEU A 213 -0.45 11.38 -15.69
N LEU A 214 -1.76 11.23 -15.90
CA LEU A 214 -2.32 10.74 -17.17
C LEU A 214 -2.03 11.71 -18.32
N GLY A 215 -2.12 13.02 -18.07
CA GLY A 215 -1.75 14.04 -19.02
C GLY A 215 -0.25 13.99 -19.40
N LEU A 216 0.63 13.87 -18.42
CA LEU A 216 2.07 13.70 -18.64
C LEU A 216 2.38 12.41 -19.41
N TYR A 217 1.71 11.29 -19.05
CA TYR A 217 1.82 10.03 -19.80
C TYR A 217 1.42 10.22 -21.27
N TRP A 218 0.23 10.78 -21.51
CA TRP A 218 -0.31 10.96 -22.85
C TRP A 218 0.58 11.87 -23.69
N LEU A 219 1.06 12.99 -23.15
CA LEU A 219 1.99 13.90 -23.85
C LEU A 219 3.32 13.20 -24.19
N LEU A 220 3.92 12.50 -23.22
CA LEU A 220 5.17 11.77 -23.43
C LEU A 220 5.01 10.68 -24.49
N ASP A 221 3.95 9.89 -24.39
CA ASP A 221 3.72 8.78 -25.32
C ASP A 221 3.36 9.31 -26.72
N MET A 222 2.39 10.21 -26.82
CA MET A 222 1.87 10.69 -28.10
C MET A 222 2.85 11.55 -28.89
N LEU A 223 3.60 12.44 -28.20
CA LEU A 223 4.45 13.43 -28.86
C LEU A 223 5.92 12.97 -29.02
N VAL A 224 6.39 12.11 -28.11
CA VAL A 224 7.82 11.76 -28.06
C VAL A 224 8.08 10.32 -28.48
N LEU A 225 7.31 9.33 -27.98
CA LEU A 225 7.68 7.92 -28.14
C LEU A 225 6.93 7.22 -29.26
N PHE A 226 5.62 7.43 -29.37
CA PHE A 226 4.78 6.78 -30.37
C PHE A 226 5.16 7.11 -31.84
N PRO A 227 5.58 8.34 -32.19
CA PRO A 227 6.01 8.65 -33.53
C PRO A 227 7.23 7.84 -34.00
N HIS A 228 8.01 7.27 -33.07
CA HIS A 228 9.21 6.48 -33.40
C HIS A 228 8.94 4.95 -33.39
N GLU A 229 7.66 4.54 -33.29
CA GLU A 229 7.28 3.13 -33.39
C GLU A 229 7.19 2.66 -34.85
N ASP A 230 7.41 1.35 -35.07
CA ASP A 230 7.36 0.72 -36.39
C ASP A 230 5.91 0.63 -36.89
N VAL A 231 5.67 1.28 -38.06
CA VAL A 231 4.34 1.32 -38.70
C VAL A 231 3.92 -0.07 -39.19
N ALA A 232 4.85 -0.89 -39.70
CA ALA A 232 4.54 -2.24 -40.16
C ALA A 232 4.15 -3.18 -39.01
N ALA A 233 4.91 -3.14 -37.92
CA ALA A 233 4.60 -3.88 -36.72
C ALA A 233 3.24 -3.47 -36.13
N ARG A 234 2.90 -2.19 -36.17
CA ARG A 234 1.59 -1.67 -35.76
C ARG A 234 0.45 -2.21 -36.63
N ALA A 235 0.62 -2.23 -37.95
CA ALA A 235 -0.40 -2.74 -38.88
C ALA A 235 -0.69 -4.23 -38.62
N ALA A 236 0.38 -5.06 -38.53
CA ALA A 236 0.27 -6.47 -38.24
C ALA A 236 -0.46 -6.75 -36.88
N HIS A 237 -0.12 -5.97 -35.85
CA HIS A 237 -0.78 -6.13 -34.52
C HIS A 237 -2.27 -5.74 -34.56
N ARG A 238 -2.65 -4.77 -35.38
CA ARG A 238 -4.03 -4.30 -35.52
C ARG A 238 -4.98 -5.37 -36.10
N GLU A 239 -4.49 -6.29 -36.90
CA GLU A 239 -5.28 -7.39 -37.45
C GLU A 239 -5.65 -8.44 -36.38
N GLU A 240 -4.93 -8.48 -35.25
CA GLU A 240 -5.16 -9.41 -34.16
C GLU A 240 -6.09 -8.86 -33.04
N HIS A 241 -6.80 -7.74 -33.29
CA HIS A 241 -7.68 -7.14 -32.27
C HIS A 241 -8.77 -8.12 -31.81
N THR A 242 -8.88 -8.27 -30.49
CA THR A 242 -9.96 -9.01 -29.86
C THR A 242 -10.83 -8.07 -29.04
N ALA A 243 -12.14 -8.26 -29.16
CA ALA A 243 -13.11 -7.50 -28.37
C ALA A 243 -12.84 -7.68 -26.87
N LEU A 244 -13.08 -6.61 -26.12
CA LEU A 244 -13.01 -6.64 -24.66
C LEU A 244 -13.97 -7.71 -24.12
N ARG A 245 -13.45 -8.70 -23.44
CA ARG A 245 -14.22 -9.71 -22.70
C ARG A 245 -13.82 -9.70 -21.25
N LEU A 246 -14.79 -9.55 -20.38
CA LEU A 246 -14.63 -9.61 -18.95
C LEU A 246 -15.10 -11.00 -18.48
N GLU A 247 -14.17 -11.80 -17.96
CA GLU A 247 -14.45 -13.12 -17.40
C GLU A 247 -14.42 -13.06 -15.87
N GLY A 248 -15.24 -13.89 -15.21
CA GLY A 248 -15.33 -13.89 -13.75
C GLY A 248 -16.13 -12.74 -13.17
N THR A 249 -17.13 -12.23 -13.89
CA THR A 249 -17.97 -11.08 -13.50
C THR A 249 -18.67 -11.26 -12.14
N PHE A 250 -18.91 -12.52 -11.71
CA PHE A 250 -19.41 -12.82 -10.37
C PHE A 250 -18.53 -12.22 -9.27
N ASN A 251 -17.22 -12.15 -9.49
CA ASN A 251 -16.29 -11.54 -8.52
C ASN A 251 -16.46 -10.01 -8.41
N ILE A 252 -17.01 -9.35 -9.42
CA ILE A 252 -17.37 -7.92 -9.32
C ILE A 252 -18.49 -7.74 -8.31
N LEU A 253 -19.52 -8.63 -8.35
CA LEU A 253 -20.57 -8.63 -7.33
C LEU A 253 -19.97 -8.85 -5.93
N LEU A 254 -19.03 -9.79 -5.80
CA LEU A 254 -18.36 -10.03 -4.51
C LEU A 254 -17.56 -8.81 -4.04
N LEU A 255 -16.89 -8.05 -4.93
CA LEU A 255 -16.24 -6.79 -4.58
C LEU A 255 -17.24 -5.75 -4.06
N VAL A 256 -18.40 -5.63 -4.70
CA VAL A 256 -19.47 -4.74 -4.21
C VAL A 256 -19.93 -5.18 -2.82
N LEU A 257 -20.09 -6.48 -2.58
CA LEU A 257 -20.46 -7.00 -1.26
C LEU A 257 -19.36 -6.73 -0.21
N VAL A 258 -18.09 -6.83 -0.57
CA VAL A 258 -16.97 -6.43 0.32
C VAL A 258 -17.10 -4.97 0.72
N ILE A 259 -17.36 -4.07 -0.24
CA ILE A 259 -17.55 -2.64 0.04
C ILE A 259 -18.76 -2.43 0.97
N LEU A 260 -19.85 -3.12 0.74
CA LEU A 260 -21.05 -3.04 1.60
C LEU A 260 -20.76 -3.57 3.01
N VAL A 261 -20.00 -4.66 3.15
CA VAL A 261 -19.55 -5.17 4.45
C VAL A 261 -18.68 -4.16 5.19
N LEU A 262 -17.80 -3.43 4.49
CA LEU A 262 -16.97 -2.40 5.10
C LEU A 262 -17.76 -1.13 5.44
N LEU A 263 -18.76 -0.75 4.63
CA LEU A 263 -19.60 0.43 4.87
C LEU A 263 -20.60 0.22 6.01
N PHE A 264 -21.21 -0.97 6.07
CA PHE A 264 -22.36 -1.25 6.93
C PHE A 264 -22.10 -2.37 7.95
N GLY A 265 -20.93 -3.01 7.92
CA GLY A 265 -20.59 -4.12 8.81
C GLY A 265 -20.14 -3.68 10.20
N THR A 266 -20.13 -2.38 10.49
CA THR A 266 -19.92 -1.83 11.83
C THR A 266 -21.26 -1.39 12.40
N TRP A 267 -21.89 -2.24 13.19
CA TRP A 267 -23.04 -1.85 14.02
C TRP A 267 -22.57 -1.63 15.45
N ASP A 268 -23.12 -0.63 16.08
CA ASP A 268 -22.82 -0.28 17.46
C ASP A 268 -23.44 -1.35 18.40
N THR A 269 -22.68 -2.41 18.66
CA THR A 269 -23.01 -3.39 19.67
C THR A 269 -21.93 -3.37 20.72
N GLN A 270 -22.34 -3.31 22.00
CA GLN A 270 -21.43 -3.51 23.12
C GLN A 270 -21.16 -5.01 23.36
N ALA A 271 -21.58 -5.87 22.44
CA ALA A 271 -21.36 -7.30 22.54
C ALA A 271 -19.91 -7.64 22.17
N GLU A 272 -19.24 -8.30 23.08
CA GLU A 272 -17.86 -8.74 22.96
C GLU A 272 -17.77 -10.25 23.04
N LEU A 273 -16.85 -10.83 22.28
CA LEU A 273 -16.50 -12.24 22.34
C LEU A 273 -15.29 -12.37 23.28
N GLU A 274 -15.52 -12.91 24.46
CA GLU A 274 -14.47 -13.18 25.43
C GLU A 274 -13.74 -14.50 25.10
N LEU A 275 -12.47 -14.41 24.75
CA LEU A 275 -11.58 -15.53 24.46
C LEU A 275 -10.40 -15.53 25.43
N GLY A 276 -10.67 -15.78 26.71
CA GLY A 276 -9.66 -15.76 27.76
C GLY A 276 -9.09 -14.37 27.99
N VAL A 277 -7.84 -14.12 27.59
CA VAL A 277 -7.20 -12.81 27.72
C VAL A 277 -7.54 -11.83 26.59
N LEU A 278 -8.27 -12.26 25.57
CA LEU A 278 -8.67 -11.45 24.42
C LEU A 278 -10.16 -11.17 24.46
N THR A 279 -10.51 -9.90 24.33
CA THR A 279 -11.88 -9.44 24.08
C THR A 279 -11.96 -8.91 22.65
N LEU A 280 -12.81 -9.53 21.83
CA LEU A 280 -13.00 -9.15 20.44
C LEU A 280 -14.40 -8.54 20.26
N PRO A 281 -14.53 -7.33 19.69
CA PRO A 281 -15.85 -6.80 19.34
C PRO A 281 -16.58 -7.74 18.38
N LEU A 282 -17.84 -8.06 18.72
CA LEU A 282 -18.63 -9.00 17.92
C LEU A 282 -18.82 -8.50 16.47
N SER A 283 -19.00 -7.18 16.29
CA SER A 283 -19.11 -6.54 14.97
C SER A 283 -17.90 -6.80 14.12
N ASP A 284 -16.69 -6.63 14.67
CA ASP A 284 -15.43 -6.84 13.93
C ASP A 284 -15.22 -8.31 13.58
N THR A 285 -15.55 -9.20 14.51
CA THR A 285 -15.48 -10.65 14.28
C THR A 285 -16.45 -11.09 13.20
N ALA A 286 -17.69 -10.60 13.21
CA ALA A 286 -18.69 -10.89 12.19
C ALA A 286 -18.27 -10.34 10.82
N ARG A 287 -17.71 -9.13 10.78
CA ARG A 287 -17.16 -8.52 9.55
C ARG A 287 -16.03 -9.38 8.98
N MET A 288 -15.08 -9.81 9.79
CA MET A 288 -13.99 -10.70 9.34
C MET A 288 -14.55 -12.03 8.83
N ALA A 289 -15.51 -12.65 9.52
CA ALA A 289 -16.14 -13.88 9.07
C ALA A 289 -16.85 -13.71 7.71
N ALA A 290 -17.59 -12.61 7.53
CA ALA A 290 -18.23 -12.27 6.25
C ALA A 290 -17.18 -12.11 5.13
N MET A 291 -16.08 -11.40 5.39
CA MET A 291 -15.00 -11.21 4.42
C MET A 291 -14.37 -12.55 4.00
N VAL A 292 -14.04 -13.42 4.97
CA VAL A 292 -13.54 -14.78 4.68
C VAL A 292 -14.56 -15.58 3.88
N GLY A 293 -15.84 -15.51 4.24
CA GLY A 293 -16.93 -16.17 3.51
C GLY A 293 -17.01 -15.74 2.05
N LEU A 294 -16.91 -14.43 1.77
CA LEU A 294 -16.86 -13.91 0.39
C LEU A 294 -15.64 -14.39 -0.38
N ALA A 295 -14.47 -14.45 0.26
CA ALA A 295 -13.27 -15.00 -0.36
C ALA A 295 -13.43 -16.49 -0.70
N GLN A 296 -13.97 -17.30 0.21
CA GLN A 296 -14.24 -18.73 -0.04
C GLN A 296 -15.25 -18.91 -1.17
N LEU A 297 -16.31 -18.11 -1.18
CA LEU A 297 -17.30 -18.13 -2.28
C LEU A 297 -16.65 -17.82 -3.63
N SER A 298 -15.74 -16.83 -3.67
CA SER A 298 -14.94 -16.54 -4.86
C SER A 298 -14.09 -17.75 -5.29
N LEU A 299 -13.44 -18.45 -4.34
CA LEU A 299 -12.63 -19.64 -4.64
C LEU A 299 -13.48 -20.77 -5.23
N TRP A 300 -14.67 -21.00 -4.71
CA TRP A 300 -15.56 -22.08 -5.17
C TRP A 300 -16.25 -21.77 -6.52
N CYS A 301 -16.70 -20.52 -6.69
CA CYS A 301 -17.50 -20.15 -7.87
C CYS A 301 -16.66 -19.72 -9.07
N THR A 302 -15.36 -19.41 -8.89
CA THR A 302 -14.52 -18.97 -10.01
C THR A 302 -13.82 -20.15 -10.67
N PRO A 303 -14.04 -20.39 -11.98
CA PRO A 303 -13.34 -21.44 -12.71
C PRO A 303 -11.82 -21.31 -12.63
N GLN A 304 -11.12 -22.42 -12.42
CA GLN A 304 -9.66 -22.46 -12.29
C GLN A 304 -8.92 -21.85 -13.50
N ARG A 305 -9.49 -21.99 -14.72
CA ARG A 305 -8.94 -21.38 -15.94
C ARG A 305 -8.74 -19.86 -15.83
N ILE A 306 -9.64 -19.15 -15.13
CA ILE A 306 -9.57 -17.70 -14.94
C ILE A 306 -8.40 -17.36 -14.01
N ARG A 307 -8.27 -18.08 -12.91
CA ARG A 307 -7.17 -17.91 -11.96
C ARG A 307 -5.82 -18.23 -12.58
N THR A 308 -5.74 -19.28 -13.39
CA THR A 308 -4.53 -19.63 -14.14
C THR A 308 -4.18 -18.56 -15.17
N ALA A 309 -5.17 -17.99 -15.87
CA ALA A 309 -4.97 -16.88 -16.81
C ALA A 309 -4.41 -15.63 -16.12
N ASN A 310 -4.85 -15.37 -14.88
CA ASN A 310 -4.32 -14.29 -14.03
C ASN A 310 -3.00 -14.63 -13.33
N ARG A 311 -2.46 -15.84 -13.53
CA ARG A 311 -1.29 -16.35 -12.77
C ARG A 311 -1.49 -16.22 -11.25
N PHE A 312 -2.73 -16.42 -10.79
CA PHE A 312 -3.05 -16.37 -9.38
C PHE A 312 -2.27 -17.44 -8.61
N GLY A 313 -1.59 -17.03 -7.54
CA GLY A 313 -0.81 -17.92 -6.66
C GLY A 313 -0.77 -17.38 -5.24
N TRP A 314 -0.40 -18.21 -4.29
CA TRP A 314 -0.37 -17.88 -2.86
C TRP A 314 0.94 -17.22 -2.40
N GLY A 315 1.95 -17.13 -3.28
CA GLY A 315 3.26 -16.54 -2.98
C GLY A 315 3.14 -15.12 -2.42
N PRO A 316 2.52 -14.19 -3.16
CA PRO A 316 2.38 -12.80 -2.70
C PRO A 316 1.62 -12.68 -1.38
N MET A 317 0.55 -13.47 -1.19
CA MET A 317 -0.23 -13.42 0.05
C MET A 317 0.57 -13.96 1.25
N ARG A 318 1.36 -15.02 1.05
CA ARG A 318 2.27 -15.56 2.07
C ARG A 318 3.33 -14.54 2.47
N GLU A 319 3.90 -13.84 1.50
CA GLU A 319 4.90 -12.79 1.75
C GLU A 319 4.28 -11.67 2.59
N VAL A 320 3.14 -11.12 2.17
CA VAL A 320 2.39 -10.11 2.92
C VAL A 320 2.11 -10.60 4.34
N ALA A 321 1.58 -11.80 4.52
CA ALA A 321 1.25 -12.32 5.84
C ALA A 321 2.48 -12.36 6.77
N ILE A 322 3.62 -12.85 6.31
CA ILE A 322 4.82 -12.99 7.14
C ILE A 322 5.44 -11.62 7.43
N LEU A 323 5.61 -10.77 6.41
CA LEU A 323 6.27 -9.49 6.57
C LEU A 323 5.45 -8.55 7.48
N PHE A 324 4.14 -8.48 7.27
CA PHE A 324 3.29 -7.61 8.09
C PHE A 324 3.17 -8.11 9.53
N ALA A 325 3.16 -9.41 9.79
CA ALA A 325 3.27 -9.91 11.17
C ALA A 325 4.54 -9.38 11.86
N GLY A 326 5.67 -9.42 11.15
CA GLY A 326 6.93 -8.85 11.65
C GLY A 326 6.86 -7.35 11.86
N ILE A 327 6.31 -6.61 10.90
CA ILE A 327 6.16 -5.14 10.95
C ILE A 327 5.30 -4.75 12.16
N PHE A 328 4.11 -5.37 12.32
CA PHE A 328 3.22 -5.06 13.45
C PHE A 328 3.89 -5.33 14.80
N ILE A 329 4.56 -6.49 14.96
CA ILE A 329 5.21 -6.84 16.22
C ILE A 329 6.39 -5.90 16.52
N THR A 330 7.26 -5.63 15.53
CA THR A 330 8.42 -4.77 15.74
C THR A 330 8.04 -3.29 15.94
N MET A 331 6.82 -2.89 15.51
CA MET A 331 6.31 -1.53 15.67
C MET A 331 5.74 -1.26 17.09
N LEU A 332 5.55 -2.27 17.95
CA LEU A 332 5.04 -2.10 19.30
C LEU A 332 5.81 -1.02 20.12
N PRO A 333 7.15 -1.11 20.28
CA PRO A 333 7.89 -0.09 21.02
C PRO A 333 7.86 1.31 20.36
N PRO A 334 8.08 1.48 19.05
CA PRO A 334 7.89 2.76 18.37
C PRO A 334 6.54 3.41 18.62
N LEU A 335 5.43 2.66 18.52
CA LEU A 335 4.10 3.20 18.77
C LEU A 335 3.93 3.69 20.22
N ALA A 336 4.43 2.92 21.18
CA ALA A 336 4.42 3.34 22.58
C ALA A 336 5.22 4.65 22.78
N MET A 337 6.41 4.76 22.20
CA MET A 337 7.21 5.99 22.25
C MET A 337 6.49 7.20 21.61
N LEU A 338 5.74 6.99 20.55
CA LEU A 338 4.94 8.05 19.91
C LEU A 338 3.74 8.46 20.77
N HIS A 339 3.06 7.49 21.42
CA HIS A 339 1.97 7.79 22.34
C HIS A 339 2.42 8.59 23.58
N ALA A 340 3.70 8.49 23.98
CA ALA A 340 4.28 9.35 25.02
C ALA A 340 4.46 10.83 24.57
N GLY A 341 4.13 11.14 23.33
CA GLY A 341 4.13 12.50 22.80
C GLY A 341 5.53 13.12 22.77
N THR A 342 5.60 14.43 23.05
CA THR A 342 6.86 15.19 23.05
C THR A 342 7.80 14.79 24.20
N GLN A 343 7.32 14.09 25.22
CA GLN A 343 8.10 13.55 26.34
C GLN A 343 8.77 12.22 25.98
N GLY A 344 8.27 11.49 24.99
CA GLY A 344 8.85 10.25 24.50
C GLY A 344 10.13 10.47 23.69
N ALA A 345 10.92 9.41 23.52
CA ALA A 345 12.18 9.43 22.76
C ALA A 345 11.98 9.87 21.29
N MET A 346 10.78 9.67 20.72
CA MET A 346 10.42 10.11 19.36
C MET A 346 9.81 11.53 19.31
N GLY A 347 9.80 12.28 20.40
CA GLY A 347 9.30 13.66 20.45
C GLY A 347 9.98 14.60 19.44
N GLY A 348 11.21 14.29 19.00
CA GLY A 348 11.89 15.00 17.92
C GLY A 348 11.14 14.92 16.57
N LEU A 349 10.53 13.77 16.27
CA LEU A 349 9.75 13.60 15.05
C LEU A 349 8.46 14.44 15.11
N ILE A 350 7.80 14.48 16.27
CA ILE A 350 6.61 15.31 16.48
C ILE A 350 6.94 16.80 16.29
N ARG A 351 8.06 17.27 16.87
CA ARG A 351 8.53 18.66 16.67
C ARG A 351 8.88 18.98 15.21
N LEU A 352 9.39 18.01 14.45
CA LEU A 352 9.72 18.20 13.04
C LEU A 352 8.51 18.51 12.18
N VAL A 353 7.35 17.91 12.49
CA VAL A 353 6.11 18.05 11.73
C VAL A 353 5.14 19.07 12.33
N SER A 354 5.55 19.78 13.38
CA SER A 354 4.77 20.81 14.06
C SER A 354 5.47 22.18 13.97
N ASP A 355 4.70 23.23 14.00
CA ASP A 355 5.20 24.59 14.12
C ASP A 355 5.62 24.92 15.58
N PRO A 356 6.23 26.10 15.85
CA PRO A 356 6.61 26.50 17.21
C PRO A 356 5.43 26.62 18.20
N SER A 357 4.20 26.73 17.71
CA SER A 357 2.99 26.73 18.54
C SER A 357 2.45 25.31 18.84
N GLY A 358 3.08 24.28 18.27
CA GLY A 358 2.67 22.88 18.38
C GLY A 358 1.57 22.46 17.40
N MET A 359 1.20 23.32 16.46
CA MET A 359 0.22 22.99 15.42
C MET A 359 0.86 22.18 14.29
N PRO A 360 0.15 21.18 13.71
CA PRO A 360 0.66 20.37 12.63
C PRO A 360 0.91 21.19 11.37
N VAL A 361 2.05 20.98 10.72
CA VAL A 361 2.39 21.59 9.42
C VAL A 361 2.09 20.58 8.31
N ASN A 362 0.94 20.68 7.68
CA ASN A 362 0.37 19.65 6.79
C ASN A 362 1.26 19.28 5.61
N TRP A 363 1.94 20.25 4.95
CA TRP A 363 2.84 19.93 3.86
C TRP A 363 4.09 19.16 4.33
N ILE A 364 4.57 19.40 5.56
CA ILE A 364 5.67 18.61 6.14
C ILE A 364 5.20 17.20 6.44
N TYR A 365 4.00 17.04 7.00
CA TYR A 365 3.39 15.71 7.16
C TYR A 365 3.31 14.96 5.82
N PHE A 366 2.83 15.61 4.75
CA PHE A 366 2.75 15.01 3.42
C PHE A 366 4.12 14.56 2.90
N VAL A 367 5.13 15.43 2.99
CA VAL A 367 6.48 15.15 2.45
C VAL A 367 7.22 14.10 3.29
N ILE A 368 7.22 14.21 4.61
CA ILE A 368 7.96 13.27 5.48
C ILE A 368 7.30 11.89 5.48
N THR A 369 5.96 11.83 5.57
CA THR A 369 5.22 10.58 5.40
C THR A 369 5.52 9.97 4.04
N GLY A 370 5.53 10.79 2.99
CA GLY A 370 5.80 10.36 1.63
C GLY A 370 7.21 9.81 1.45
N LEU A 371 8.22 10.55 1.89
CA LEU A 371 9.62 10.08 1.84
C LEU A 371 9.78 8.74 2.53
N LEU A 372 9.18 8.58 3.71
CA LEU A 372 9.25 7.32 4.43
C LEU A 372 8.51 6.20 3.67
N SER A 373 7.29 6.47 3.15
CA SER A 373 6.50 5.52 2.37
C SER A 373 7.21 5.05 1.10
N GLY A 374 7.97 5.93 0.46
CA GLY A 374 8.74 5.57 -0.75
C GLY A 374 9.82 4.52 -0.52
N PHE A 375 10.24 4.29 0.73
CA PHE A 375 11.32 3.36 1.09
C PHE A 375 10.92 2.24 2.06
N LEU A 376 9.85 2.43 2.85
CA LEU A 376 9.53 1.53 3.97
C LEU A 376 8.19 0.82 3.87
N ASP A 377 7.51 0.90 2.74
CA ASP A 377 6.12 0.48 2.56
C ASP A 377 5.10 1.50 3.12
N ASN A 378 3.95 1.56 2.47
CA ASN A 378 2.96 2.60 2.66
C ASN A 378 2.07 2.41 3.90
N ALA A 379 1.67 1.17 4.24
CA ALA A 379 0.76 0.92 5.35
C ALA A 379 1.39 1.15 6.74
N PRO A 380 2.59 0.62 7.06
CA PRO A 380 3.25 0.93 8.33
C PRO A 380 3.61 2.42 8.45
N THR A 381 3.98 3.06 7.35
CA THR A 381 4.27 4.50 7.34
C THR A 381 3.03 5.32 7.73
N PHE A 382 1.86 4.98 7.18
CA PHE A 382 0.60 5.60 7.59
C PHE A 382 0.38 5.50 9.10
N LEU A 383 0.52 4.30 9.67
CA LEU A 383 0.32 4.09 11.11
C LEU A 383 1.27 4.91 11.98
N VAL A 384 2.54 5.01 11.59
CA VAL A 384 3.52 5.84 12.31
C VAL A 384 3.02 7.28 12.36
N PHE A 385 2.70 7.90 11.22
CA PHE A 385 2.32 9.31 11.18
C PHE A 385 0.90 9.57 11.69
N PHE A 386 -0.01 8.63 11.59
CA PHE A 386 -1.29 8.66 12.27
C PHE A 386 -1.12 8.82 13.78
N ASN A 387 -0.20 8.06 14.38
CA ASN A 387 0.12 8.15 15.80
C ASN A 387 0.95 9.41 16.14
N VAL A 388 1.86 9.86 15.27
CA VAL A 388 2.56 11.17 15.41
C VAL A 388 1.56 12.32 15.51
N ALA A 389 0.47 12.24 14.77
CA ALA A 389 -0.62 13.23 14.78
C ALA A 389 -1.64 13.03 15.93
N GLY A 390 -1.32 12.17 16.91
CA GLY A 390 -2.14 11.95 18.11
C GLY A 390 -2.92 10.65 18.15
N GLY A 391 -3.09 9.94 17.03
CA GLY A 391 -3.69 8.60 16.97
C GLY A 391 -5.21 8.52 17.20
N ASP A 392 -5.88 9.65 17.41
CA ASP A 392 -7.33 9.69 17.58
C ASP A 392 -8.06 10.00 16.26
N ALA A 393 -8.78 9.00 15.75
CA ALA A 393 -9.49 9.12 14.47
C ALA A 393 -10.54 10.25 14.47
N ARG A 394 -11.22 10.50 15.58
CA ARG A 394 -12.26 11.55 15.68
C ARG A 394 -11.64 12.93 15.54
N SER A 395 -10.57 13.19 16.29
CA SER A 395 -9.81 14.46 16.18
C SER A 395 -9.24 14.65 14.78
N LEU A 396 -8.67 13.58 14.21
CA LEU A 396 -8.05 13.60 12.88
C LEU A 396 -9.06 13.75 11.74
N MET A 397 -10.29 13.25 11.87
CA MET A 397 -11.36 13.50 10.89
C MET A 397 -12.05 14.87 11.07
N GLY A 398 -11.89 15.51 12.21
CA GLY A 398 -12.50 16.80 12.57
C GLY A 398 -11.50 17.96 12.47
N PRO A 399 -11.00 18.50 13.60
CA PRO A 399 -10.12 19.67 13.61
C PRO A 399 -8.81 19.50 12.83
N GLN A 400 -8.32 18.26 12.69
CA GLN A 400 -7.07 17.93 12.02
C GLN A 400 -7.29 17.20 10.67
N ALA A 401 -8.42 17.43 10.01
CA ALA A 401 -8.79 16.76 8.76
C ALA A 401 -7.75 16.92 7.65
N GLU A 402 -7.16 18.11 7.53
CA GLU A 402 -6.09 18.36 6.54
C GLU A 402 -4.82 17.58 6.87
N THR A 403 -4.47 17.44 8.14
CA THR A 403 -3.32 16.63 8.58
C THR A 403 -3.52 15.15 8.23
N LEU A 404 -4.69 14.59 8.51
CA LEU A 404 -5.00 13.22 8.13
C LEU A 404 -4.99 13.02 6.62
N THR A 405 -5.51 14.00 5.86
CA THR A 405 -5.45 13.98 4.39
C THR A 405 -4.02 14.03 3.88
N ALA A 406 -3.16 14.86 4.48
CA ALA A 406 -1.74 14.96 4.15
C ALA A 406 -0.98 13.63 4.43
N ILE A 407 -1.22 13.01 5.58
CA ILE A 407 -0.68 11.69 5.94
C ILE A 407 -1.16 10.63 4.95
N SER A 408 -2.45 10.60 4.66
CA SER A 408 -3.07 9.65 3.74
C SER A 408 -2.51 9.75 2.33
N ALA A 409 -2.41 10.97 1.80
CA ALA A 409 -1.85 11.24 0.48
C ALA A 409 -0.33 10.94 0.44
N GLY A 410 0.41 11.34 1.46
CA GLY A 410 1.83 11.01 1.61
C GLY A 410 2.06 9.49 1.58
N ALA A 411 1.35 8.76 2.43
CA ALA A 411 1.49 7.31 2.50
C ALA A 411 1.08 6.61 1.19
N ALA A 412 -0.02 7.01 0.55
CA ALA A 412 -0.53 6.34 -0.63
C ALA A 412 0.26 6.67 -1.90
N PHE A 413 0.56 7.95 -2.14
CA PHE A 413 1.09 8.39 -3.44
C PHE A 413 2.60 8.18 -3.59
N TRP A 414 3.36 8.43 -2.53
CA TRP A 414 4.82 8.36 -2.58
C TRP A 414 5.37 6.93 -2.62
N GLY A 415 4.56 5.92 -2.33
CA GLY A 415 4.94 4.52 -2.54
C GLY A 415 5.44 4.23 -3.96
N GLY A 416 5.02 5.04 -4.96
CA GLY A 416 5.49 4.98 -6.34
C GLY A 416 6.92 5.47 -6.57
N VAL A 417 7.58 6.10 -5.60
CA VAL A 417 8.94 6.68 -5.79
C VAL A 417 10.00 5.62 -5.99
N THR A 418 9.85 4.45 -5.39
CA THR A 418 10.78 3.32 -5.55
C THR A 418 10.05 2.02 -5.86
N TYR A 419 10.80 0.98 -6.28
CA TYR A 419 10.20 -0.35 -6.45
C TYR A 419 9.81 -1.01 -5.14
N ILE A 420 10.37 -0.59 -4.01
CA ILE A 420 10.16 -1.20 -2.69
C ILE A 420 9.12 -0.47 -1.84
N GLY A 421 8.71 0.73 -2.23
CA GLY A 421 7.73 1.51 -1.48
C GLY A 421 6.30 0.94 -1.49
N ASN A 422 6.03 -0.03 -2.38
CA ASN A 422 4.77 -0.77 -2.38
C ASN A 422 4.96 -2.11 -3.11
N ALA A 423 4.43 -3.21 -2.56
CA ALA A 423 4.57 -4.56 -3.12
C ALA A 423 4.17 -4.68 -4.61
N PRO A 424 3.08 -4.06 -5.10
CA PRO A 424 2.73 -4.08 -6.52
C PRO A 424 3.81 -3.52 -7.46
N ASN A 425 4.66 -2.59 -7.00
CA ASN A 425 5.71 -1.99 -7.83
C ASN A 425 6.73 -3.05 -8.25
N PHE A 426 7.18 -3.84 -7.28
CA PHE A 426 8.12 -4.95 -7.53
C PHE A 426 7.48 -6.03 -8.40
N MET A 427 6.19 -6.33 -8.20
CA MET A 427 5.44 -7.28 -9.00
C MET A 427 5.37 -6.87 -10.47
N VAL A 428 5.12 -5.59 -10.78
CA VAL A 428 5.15 -5.07 -12.16
C VAL A 428 6.52 -5.30 -12.78
N ARG A 429 7.59 -4.98 -12.05
CA ARG A 429 8.95 -5.19 -12.51
C ARG A 429 9.24 -6.66 -12.79
N SER A 430 8.99 -7.54 -11.83
CA SER A 430 9.27 -8.98 -11.95
C SER A 430 8.54 -9.61 -13.13
N ILE A 431 7.23 -9.38 -13.27
CA ILE A 431 6.43 -9.92 -14.36
C ILE A 431 6.86 -9.36 -15.73
N ALA A 432 7.26 -8.09 -15.80
CA ALA A 432 7.76 -7.49 -17.03
C ALA A 432 9.12 -8.11 -17.44
N GLU A 433 10.05 -8.27 -16.50
CA GLU A 433 11.36 -8.89 -16.72
C GLU A 433 11.23 -10.38 -17.11
N GLU A 434 10.31 -11.15 -16.52
CA GLU A 434 9.97 -12.52 -16.94
C GLU A 434 9.49 -12.60 -18.40
N ARG A 435 8.88 -11.53 -18.92
CA ARG A 435 8.46 -11.41 -20.34
C ARG A 435 9.54 -10.81 -21.23
N GLY A 436 10.76 -10.69 -20.76
CA GLY A 436 11.89 -10.18 -21.53
C GLY A 436 11.92 -8.65 -21.70
N ILE A 437 11.09 -7.89 -20.95
CA ILE A 437 11.10 -6.44 -20.97
C ILE A 437 12.09 -5.96 -19.91
N LYS A 438 13.20 -5.34 -20.37
CA LYS A 438 14.22 -4.79 -19.49
C LYS A 438 13.68 -3.54 -18.79
N MET A 439 13.31 -3.68 -17.53
CA MET A 439 12.86 -2.56 -16.70
C MET A 439 14.04 -1.69 -16.24
N PRO A 440 13.81 -0.42 -15.89
CA PRO A 440 14.83 0.45 -15.30
C PRO A 440 15.46 -0.17 -14.06
N SER A 441 16.76 0.00 -13.87
CA SER A 441 17.39 -0.33 -12.59
C SER A 441 16.78 0.47 -11.45
N PHE A 442 17.02 0.07 -10.20
CA PHE A 442 16.48 0.76 -9.02
C PHE A 442 16.70 2.28 -9.05
N PHE A 443 17.95 2.71 -9.27
CA PHE A 443 18.28 4.15 -9.36
C PHE A 443 17.72 4.83 -10.62
N ALA A 444 17.67 4.12 -11.75
CA ALA A 444 17.07 4.65 -12.97
C ALA A 444 15.55 4.84 -12.83
N PHE A 445 14.88 3.95 -12.08
CA PHE A 445 13.46 4.12 -11.73
C PHE A 445 13.25 5.32 -10.82
N MET A 446 14.10 5.51 -9.81
CA MET A 446 14.06 6.70 -8.95
C MET A 446 14.24 8.01 -9.74
N LEU A 447 15.09 8.02 -10.79
CA LEU A 447 15.21 9.20 -11.68
C LEU A 447 13.89 9.48 -12.43
N TRP A 448 13.18 8.44 -12.88
CA TRP A 448 11.82 8.60 -13.41
C TRP A 448 10.87 9.22 -12.39
N SER A 449 10.91 8.71 -11.16
CA SER A 449 10.06 9.20 -10.06
C SER A 449 10.37 10.64 -9.69
N VAL A 450 11.66 11.00 -9.59
CA VAL A 450 12.09 12.39 -9.33
C VAL A 450 11.60 13.33 -10.45
N ALA A 451 11.71 12.92 -11.69
CA ALA A 451 11.34 13.78 -12.82
C ALA A 451 9.82 13.90 -13.03
N VAL A 452 9.04 12.88 -12.68
CA VAL A 452 7.60 12.83 -12.96
C VAL A 452 6.78 13.04 -11.69
N LEU A 453 7.06 12.29 -10.60
CA LEU A 453 6.25 12.33 -9.40
C LEU A 453 6.52 13.54 -8.52
N LEU A 454 7.80 13.97 -8.34
CA LEU A 454 8.08 15.08 -7.42
C LEU A 454 7.43 16.40 -7.87
N PRO A 455 7.40 16.79 -9.14
CA PRO A 455 6.63 17.97 -9.58
C PRO A 455 5.13 17.85 -9.27
N VAL A 456 4.55 16.65 -9.47
CA VAL A 456 3.14 16.39 -9.13
C VAL A 456 2.91 16.49 -7.63
N PHE A 457 3.81 15.95 -6.82
CA PHE A 457 3.71 16.03 -5.36
C PHE A 457 3.89 17.46 -4.85
N ALA A 458 4.78 18.26 -5.47
CA ALA A 458 4.90 19.67 -5.15
C ALA A 458 3.61 20.43 -5.48
N LEU A 459 3.00 20.15 -6.63
CA LEU A 459 1.70 20.70 -6.97
C LEU A 459 0.63 20.34 -5.92
N LEU A 460 0.54 19.07 -5.54
CA LEU A 460 -0.41 18.64 -4.52
C LEU A 460 -0.14 19.30 -3.15
N ALA A 461 1.13 19.39 -2.74
CA ALA A 461 1.52 20.04 -1.49
C ALA A 461 1.09 21.52 -1.44
N VAL A 462 1.25 22.25 -2.54
CA VAL A 462 0.83 23.66 -2.63
C VAL A 462 -0.68 23.79 -2.71
N CYS A 463 -1.35 22.95 -3.48
CA CYS A 463 -2.80 23.05 -3.68
C CYS A 463 -3.61 22.60 -2.46
N PHE A 464 -3.12 21.61 -1.69
CA PHE A 464 -3.92 20.96 -0.65
C PHE A 464 -3.35 21.05 0.75
N PHE A 465 -2.04 21.33 0.91
CA PHE A 465 -1.37 21.23 2.21
C PHE A 465 -0.62 22.50 2.62
N ALA A 466 -1.00 23.64 2.03
CA ALA A 466 -0.47 24.95 2.34
C ALA A 466 1.08 25.08 2.26
N ALA A 467 1.71 24.31 1.34
CA ALA A 467 3.14 24.44 1.10
C ALA A 467 3.49 25.80 0.49
N PRO A 468 4.68 26.37 0.78
CA PRO A 468 5.10 27.63 0.16
C PRO A 468 5.17 27.51 -1.37
N GLY A 469 4.63 28.49 -2.10
CA GLY A 469 4.59 28.50 -3.57
C GLY A 469 5.97 28.40 -4.24
N GLY A 470 7.03 28.83 -3.56
CA GLY A 470 8.42 28.66 -4.01
C GLY A 470 8.85 27.18 -4.19
N LEU A 471 8.16 26.23 -3.54
CA LEU A 471 8.40 24.81 -3.71
C LEU A 471 8.10 24.36 -5.16
N LEU A 472 7.04 24.90 -5.77
CA LEU A 472 6.73 24.65 -7.20
C LEU A 472 7.84 25.19 -8.12
N ALA A 473 8.35 26.37 -7.87
CA ALA A 473 9.42 26.95 -8.67
C ALA A 473 10.73 26.15 -8.57
N ALA A 474 11.04 25.63 -7.39
CA ALA A 474 12.23 24.81 -7.16
C ALA A 474 12.15 23.42 -7.84
N LEU A 475 10.95 22.85 -7.97
CA LEU A 475 10.72 21.51 -8.54
C LEU A 475 10.17 21.53 -9.97
N ALA A 476 9.80 22.69 -10.49
CA ALA A 476 9.39 22.89 -11.89
C ALA A 476 10.58 22.92 -12.86
N ALA A 477 11.75 22.43 -12.45
CA ALA A 477 12.87 22.23 -13.35
C ALA A 477 12.45 21.35 -14.53
N PRO A 478 12.82 21.71 -15.78
CA PRO A 478 12.29 21.09 -16.97
C PRO A 478 12.53 19.55 -16.95
N PRO A 479 11.70 18.79 -17.65
CA PRO A 479 11.75 17.33 -17.61
C PRO A 479 13.09 16.83 -18.16
N VAL A 480 14.07 16.68 -17.29
CA VAL A 480 15.39 16.09 -17.56
C VAL A 480 15.25 14.71 -18.22
N VAL A 481 14.13 14.04 -17.97
CA VAL A 481 13.78 12.74 -18.56
C VAL A 481 13.53 12.83 -20.06
N ALA A 482 12.78 13.83 -20.54
CA ALA A 482 12.55 14.02 -21.96
C ALA A 482 13.87 14.33 -22.67
N TRP A 483 14.75 15.11 -22.05
CA TRP A 483 16.07 15.44 -22.56
C TRP A 483 17.06 14.26 -22.52
N ALA A 484 17.13 13.52 -21.41
CA ALA A 484 18.01 12.35 -21.29
C ALA A 484 17.58 11.19 -22.22
N TYR A 485 16.28 11.01 -22.44
CA TYR A 485 15.76 10.00 -23.36
C TYR A 485 15.96 10.40 -24.83
N SER A 486 15.79 11.68 -25.18
CA SER A 486 16.02 12.17 -26.53
C SER A 486 17.48 12.06 -26.98
N ARG A 487 18.45 12.09 -26.04
CA ARG A 487 19.87 11.84 -26.34
C ARG A 487 20.23 10.36 -26.53
N ARG A 488 19.44 9.42 -25.98
CA ARG A 488 19.64 7.97 -26.19
C ARG A 488 18.94 7.44 -27.46
N LEU A 489 18.10 8.26 -28.10
CA LEU A 489 17.41 7.93 -29.35
C LEU A 489 18.17 8.49 -30.60
N ARG A 490 19.18 9.32 -30.38
CA ARG A 490 20.20 9.70 -31.38
C ARG A 490 21.42 8.78 -31.24
#